data_8f6a4330763d025c230f5a98b5d4c3d4
#
_entry.id   8f6a4330763d025c230f5a98b5d4c3d4
#
_cell.length_a   1.000
_cell.length_b   1.000
_cell.length_c   1.000
_cell.angle_alpha   90.00
_cell.angle_beta   90.00
_cell.angle_gamma   90.00
#
_symmetry.space_group_name_H-M   'P 1'
#
loop_
_entity.id
_entity.type
_entity.pdbx_description
1 polymer ?
#
loop_
_entity_poly.entity_id
_entity_poly.type
_entity_poly.pdbx_seq_one_letter_code
_entity_poly.pdbx_strand_id
1 'polypeptide(L)'
;MQVPRPVVLLVEDDHSIAHLYSIKLRMDGYRVDIANDAATAGILFDRSRPDIVCVDSRLPDGSGRDVVTAMVERGAVVILLTNDQESYERAPAGVAAALLKWKTTPAELSTTITELVSARKLR
;
A
#
# COMPACT_ATOMS: atom_id res chain seq x y z
N MET A 1 -24.77 -14.90 -1.41
CA MET A 1 -23.72 -14.61 -0.42
C MET A 1 -22.70 -13.65 -1.03
N GLN A 2 -22.43 -12.54 -0.37
CA GLN A 2 -21.45 -11.56 -0.87
C GLN A 2 -20.04 -12.00 -0.49
N VAL A 3 -19.14 -11.94 -1.47
CA VAL A 3 -17.70 -12.11 -1.20
C VAL A 3 -17.20 -10.83 -0.55
N PRO A 4 -16.49 -10.91 0.60
CA PRO A 4 -15.90 -9.73 1.21
C PRO A 4 -14.96 -9.02 0.23
N ARG A 5 -15.06 -7.69 0.17
CA ARG A 5 -14.15 -6.90 -0.67
C ARG A 5 -12.74 -6.92 -0.08
N PRO A 6 -11.70 -7.07 -0.91
CA PRO A 6 -10.33 -6.94 -0.43
C PRO A 6 -10.09 -5.56 0.17
N VAL A 7 -9.28 -5.51 1.22
CA VAL A 7 -8.94 -4.29 1.93
C VAL A 7 -7.54 -3.85 1.56
N VAL A 8 -7.41 -2.60 1.11
CA VAL A 8 -6.14 -1.95 0.83
C VAL A 8 -5.90 -0.89 1.89
N LEU A 9 -4.75 -0.92 2.54
CA LEU A 9 -4.28 0.18 3.39
C LEU A 9 -3.30 1.02 2.58
N LEU A 10 -3.65 2.28 2.38
CA LEU A 10 -2.82 3.22 1.63
C LEU A 10 -2.17 4.20 2.62
N VAL A 11 -0.85 4.10 2.77
CA VAL A 11 -0.08 4.94 3.69
C VAL A 11 0.62 6.02 2.88
N GLU A 12 0.03 7.22 2.87
CA GLU A 12 0.44 8.35 2.04
C GLU A 12 0.15 9.66 2.78
N ASP A 13 1.17 10.50 2.97
CA ASP A 13 1.01 11.78 3.65
C ASP A 13 0.40 12.88 2.77
N ASP A 14 0.55 12.80 1.47
CA ASP A 14 -0.09 13.75 0.56
C ASP A 14 -1.55 13.38 0.36
N HIS A 15 -2.45 14.22 0.88
CA HIS A 15 -3.89 13.96 0.85
C HIS A 15 -4.45 13.89 -0.58
N SER A 16 -3.92 14.71 -1.49
CA SER A 16 -4.37 14.72 -2.88
C SER A 16 -3.99 13.44 -3.61
N ILE A 17 -2.77 12.97 -3.40
CA ILE A 17 -2.28 11.71 -3.98
C ILE A 17 -3.06 10.53 -3.41
N ALA A 18 -3.23 10.49 -2.09
CA ALA A 18 -4.00 9.44 -1.43
C ALA A 18 -5.43 9.38 -1.98
N HIS A 19 -6.06 10.53 -2.12
CA HIS A 19 -7.42 10.63 -2.64
C HIS A 19 -7.51 10.10 -4.08
N LEU A 20 -6.58 10.53 -4.92
CA LEU A 20 -6.56 10.12 -6.33
C LEU A 20 -6.45 8.61 -6.49
N TYR A 21 -5.50 7.98 -5.79
CA TYR A 21 -5.36 6.53 -5.81
C TYR A 21 -6.58 5.82 -5.21
N SER A 22 -7.12 6.36 -4.11
CA SER A 22 -8.24 5.73 -3.44
C SER A 22 -9.52 5.70 -4.30
N ILE A 23 -9.76 6.74 -5.08
CA ILE A 23 -10.92 6.80 -5.99
C ILE A 23 -10.88 5.61 -6.95
N LYS A 24 -9.75 5.42 -7.62
CA LYS A 24 -9.60 4.33 -8.60
C LYS A 24 -9.74 2.95 -7.94
N LEU A 25 -9.10 2.76 -6.81
CA LEU A 25 -9.17 1.49 -6.10
C LEU A 25 -10.59 1.16 -5.66
N ARG A 26 -11.32 2.14 -5.15
CA ARG A 26 -12.72 1.95 -4.77
C ARG A 26 -13.60 1.64 -5.98
N MET A 27 -13.37 2.30 -7.10
CA MET A 27 -14.08 2.01 -8.37
C MET A 27 -13.84 0.56 -8.81
N ASP A 28 -12.68 0.02 -8.54
CA ASP A 28 -12.32 -1.35 -8.91
C ASP A 28 -12.74 -2.39 -7.86
N GLY A 29 -13.50 -1.98 -6.84
CA GLY A 29 -14.11 -2.89 -5.89
C GLY A 29 -13.35 -3.09 -4.59
N TYR A 30 -12.28 -2.33 -4.35
CA TYR A 30 -11.54 -2.42 -3.09
C TYR A 30 -12.15 -1.54 -2.00
N ARG A 31 -12.07 -2.02 -0.77
CA ARG A 31 -12.22 -1.17 0.40
C ARG A 31 -10.86 -0.54 0.69
N VAL A 32 -10.82 0.78 0.87
CA VAL A 32 -9.55 1.51 1.06
C VAL A 32 -9.59 2.26 2.38
N ASP A 33 -8.61 1.99 3.23
CA ASP A 33 -8.32 2.79 4.40
C ASP A 33 -7.07 3.63 4.10
N ILE A 34 -7.06 4.89 4.53
CA ILE A 34 -5.96 5.81 4.29
C ILE A 34 -5.32 6.20 5.62
N ALA A 35 -4.00 6.03 5.71
CA ALA A 35 -3.20 6.55 6.80
C ALA A 35 -2.24 7.59 6.27
N ASN A 36 -2.18 8.75 6.93
CA ASN A 36 -1.30 9.85 6.50
C ASN A 36 0.03 9.89 7.27
N ASP A 37 0.22 8.99 8.22
CA ASP A 37 1.45 8.87 9.00
C ASP A 37 1.67 7.43 9.46
N ALA A 38 2.84 7.17 10.02
CA ALA A 38 3.22 5.83 10.46
C ALA A 38 2.37 5.35 11.65
N ALA A 39 2.08 6.22 12.59
CA ALA A 39 1.29 5.87 13.77
C ALA A 39 -0.11 5.41 13.39
N THR A 40 -0.79 6.17 12.53
CA THR A 40 -2.12 5.84 12.03
C THR A 40 -2.08 4.54 11.21
N ALA A 41 -1.03 4.34 10.41
CA ALA A 41 -0.86 3.11 9.63
C ALA A 41 -0.85 1.87 10.54
N GLY A 42 -0.13 1.91 11.65
CA GLY A 42 -0.10 0.81 12.61
C GLY A 42 -1.45 0.52 13.22
N ILE A 43 -2.19 1.56 13.61
CA ILE A 43 -3.53 1.42 14.19
C ILE A 43 -4.50 0.81 13.19
N LEU A 44 -4.52 1.32 11.96
CA LEU A 44 -5.42 0.83 10.92
C LEU A 44 -5.05 -0.59 10.47
N PHE A 45 -3.76 -0.92 10.43
CA PHE A 45 -3.30 -2.26 10.12
C PHE A 45 -3.87 -3.28 11.12
N ASP A 46 -3.78 -2.99 12.40
CA ASP A 46 -4.29 -3.88 13.45
C ASP A 46 -5.81 -4.01 13.39
N ARG A 47 -6.49 -2.92 13.06
CA ARG A 47 -7.96 -2.87 13.05
C ARG A 47 -8.57 -3.54 11.84
N SER A 48 -8.05 -3.29 10.64
CA SER A 48 -8.67 -3.73 9.40
C SER A 48 -8.07 -5.00 8.81
N ARG A 49 -6.86 -5.38 9.22
CA ARG A 49 -6.18 -6.55 8.67
C ARG A 49 -6.14 -6.51 7.15
N PRO A 50 -5.50 -5.53 6.54
CA PRO A 50 -5.55 -5.34 5.09
C PRO A 50 -4.95 -6.52 4.32
N ASP A 51 -5.51 -6.79 3.15
CA ASP A 51 -4.97 -7.78 2.22
C ASP A 51 -3.67 -7.29 1.59
N ILE A 52 -3.53 -5.99 1.42
CA ILE A 52 -2.35 -5.37 0.84
C ILE A 52 -2.15 -3.97 1.41
N VAL A 53 -0.88 -3.58 1.56
CA VAL A 53 -0.50 -2.26 2.06
C VAL A 53 0.38 -1.57 1.03
N CYS A 54 0.06 -0.32 0.68
CA CYS A 54 0.91 0.53 -0.15
C CYS A 54 1.51 1.60 0.73
N VAL A 55 2.83 1.70 0.80
CA VAL A 55 3.51 2.59 1.73
C VAL A 55 4.44 3.55 1.00
N ASP A 56 4.28 4.85 1.27
CA ASP A 56 5.23 5.88 0.87
C ASP A 56 6.52 5.73 1.68
N SER A 57 7.67 5.93 1.03
CA SER A 57 8.97 5.85 1.70
C SER A 57 9.22 6.97 2.70
N ARG A 58 8.50 8.08 2.61
CA ARG A 58 8.66 9.25 3.50
C ARG A 58 7.33 9.60 4.14
N LEU A 59 7.33 9.61 5.46
CA LEU A 59 6.17 9.95 6.28
C LEU A 59 6.55 11.04 7.27
N PRO A 60 5.60 11.88 7.71
CA PRO A 60 5.92 13.02 8.58
C PRO A 60 6.46 12.62 9.96
N ASP A 61 6.10 11.46 10.46
CA ASP A 61 6.49 10.97 11.80
C ASP A 61 7.52 9.84 11.75
N GLY A 62 8.18 9.64 10.60
CA GLY A 62 9.21 8.63 10.51
C GLY A 62 9.42 8.10 9.09
N SER A 63 10.14 6.99 9.02
CA SER A 63 10.49 6.36 7.76
C SER A 63 9.40 5.39 7.31
N GLY A 64 8.92 5.56 6.08
CA GLY A 64 8.05 4.57 5.46
C GLY A 64 8.72 3.22 5.32
N ARG A 65 10.05 3.19 5.18
CA ARG A 65 10.81 1.92 5.14
C ARG A 65 10.66 1.12 6.43
N ASP A 66 10.63 1.79 7.58
CA ASP A 66 10.42 1.12 8.86
C ASP A 66 9.01 0.54 8.96
N VAL A 67 8.01 1.26 8.44
CA VAL A 67 6.63 0.76 8.34
C VAL A 67 6.58 -0.48 7.44
N VAL A 68 7.22 -0.41 6.27
CA VAL A 68 7.30 -1.55 5.34
C VAL A 68 7.89 -2.77 6.04
N THR A 69 9.04 -2.62 6.69
CA THR A 69 9.74 -3.71 7.37
C THR A 69 8.85 -4.35 8.44
N ALA A 70 8.21 -3.52 9.28
CA ALA A 70 7.32 -4.01 10.33
C ALA A 70 6.12 -4.80 9.77
N MET A 71 5.54 -4.32 8.68
CA MET A 71 4.38 -4.98 8.08
C MET A 71 4.76 -6.26 7.34
N VAL A 72 5.91 -6.27 6.65
CA VAL A 72 6.45 -7.49 6.01
C VAL A 72 6.70 -8.57 7.07
N GLU A 73 7.30 -8.21 8.19
CA GLU A 73 7.54 -9.14 9.30
C GLU A 73 6.25 -9.74 9.87
N ARG A 74 5.14 -9.01 9.76
CA ARG A 74 3.83 -9.47 10.19
C ARG A 74 3.07 -10.25 9.10
N GLY A 75 3.73 -10.54 7.99
CA GLY A 75 3.16 -11.36 6.91
C GLY A 75 2.29 -10.61 5.91
N ALA A 76 2.30 -9.28 5.94
CA ALA A 76 1.51 -8.48 5.00
C ALA A 76 2.13 -8.49 3.60
N VAL A 77 1.28 -8.36 2.58
CA VAL A 77 1.71 -8.08 1.20
C VAL A 77 1.90 -6.56 1.11
N VAL A 78 3.13 -6.12 0.83
CA VAL A 78 3.48 -4.69 0.88
C VAL A 78 4.02 -4.22 -0.47
N ILE A 79 3.50 -3.08 -0.94
CA ILE A 79 4.04 -2.34 -2.07
C ILE A 79 4.71 -1.08 -1.53
N LEU A 80 5.95 -0.84 -1.92
CA LEU A 80 6.61 0.45 -1.69
C LEU A 80 6.27 1.37 -2.86
N LEU A 81 5.65 2.51 -2.58
CA LEU A 81 5.28 3.50 -3.59
C LEU A 81 5.99 4.81 -3.26
N THR A 82 6.96 5.20 -4.08
CA THR A 82 7.88 6.29 -3.75
C THR A 82 8.24 7.15 -4.95
N ASN A 83 8.57 8.42 -4.70
CA ASN A 83 9.20 9.29 -5.69
C ASN A 83 10.73 9.32 -5.55
N ASP A 84 11.26 8.65 -4.54
CA ASP A 84 12.70 8.63 -4.28
C ASP A 84 13.36 7.46 -5.01
N GLN A 85 14.22 7.80 -5.99
CA GLN A 85 14.89 6.80 -6.82
C GLN A 85 15.72 5.82 -5.98
N GLU A 86 16.43 6.31 -4.96
CA GLU A 86 17.24 5.46 -4.10
C GLU A 86 16.37 4.47 -3.31
N SER A 87 15.26 4.95 -2.75
CA SER A 87 14.31 4.08 -2.04
C SER A 87 13.73 3.02 -2.96
N TYR A 88 13.45 3.39 -4.21
CA TYR A 88 12.96 2.46 -5.22
C TYR A 88 13.99 1.36 -5.52
N GLU A 89 15.24 1.74 -5.76
CA GLU A 89 16.32 0.81 -6.11
C GLU A 89 16.73 -0.06 -4.93
N ARG A 90 16.59 0.46 -3.71
CA ARG A 90 16.97 -0.24 -2.46
C ARG A 90 15.76 -0.57 -1.62
N ALA A 91 14.70 -1.05 -2.25
CA ALA A 91 13.48 -1.43 -1.53
C ALA A 91 13.80 -2.46 -0.44
N PRO A 92 13.14 -2.36 0.73
CA PRO A 92 13.34 -3.34 1.79
C PRO A 92 13.06 -4.76 1.34
N ALA A 93 13.79 -5.72 1.91
CA ALA A 93 13.55 -7.13 1.64
C ALA A 93 12.11 -7.52 1.96
N GLY A 94 11.52 -8.37 1.14
CA GLY A 94 10.18 -8.90 1.36
C GLY A 94 9.04 -8.06 0.78
N VAL A 95 9.32 -6.89 0.19
CA VAL A 95 8.24 -6.17 -0.51
C VAL A 95 7.82 -6.94 -1.76
N ALA A 96 6.52 -6.93 -2.02
CA ALA A 96 5.96 -7.61 -3.19
C ALA A 96 6.21 -6.83 -4.49
N ALA A 97 6.28 -5.50 -4.40
CA ALA A 97 6.61 -4.62 -5.51
C ALA A 97 7.13 -3.28 -5.00
N ALA A 98 7.97 -2.64 -5.80
CA ALA A 98 8.40 -1.27 -5.58
C ALA A 98 8.06 -0.46 -6.83
N LEU A 99 7.35 0.65 -6.66
CA LEU A 99 6.84 1.47 -7.76
C LEU A 99 7.22 2.93 -7.57
N LEU A 100 7.57 3.59 -8.67
CA LEU A 100 7.81 5.03 -8.66
C LEU A 100 6.48 5.76 -8.89
N LYS A 101 6.11 6.66 -7.98
CA LYS A 101 4.84 7.39 -8.05
C LYS A 101 4.65 8.13 -9.38
N TRP A 102 5.70 8.80 -9.85
CA TRP A 102 5.62 9.59 -11.07
C TRP A 102 5.46 8.75 -12.35
N LYS A 103 5.72 7.45 -12.26
CA LYS A 103 5.52 6.49 -13.34
C LYS A 103 4.29 5.62 -13.16
N THR A 104 3.58 5.74 -12.04
CA THR A 104 2.51 4.80 -11.69
C THR A 104 1.18 5.53 -11.63
N THR A 105 0.35 5.33 -12.63
CA THR A 105 -1.01 5.87 -12.64
C THR A 105 -1.87 5.11 -11.62
N PRO A 106 -3.01 5.70 -11.18
CA PRO A 106 -3.95 4.97 -10.33
C PRO A 106 -4.41 3.64 -10.94
N ALA A 107 -4.62 3.60 -12.26
CA ALA A 107 -5.00 2.36 -12.96
C ALA A 107 -3.89 1.31 -12.89
N GLU A 108 -2.63 1.72 -13.05
CA GLU A 108 -1.49 0.79 -12.96
C GLU A 108 -1.30 0.27 -11.54
N LEU A 109 -1.49 1.11 -10.53
CA LEU A 109 -1.45 0.66 -9.14
C LEU A 109 -2.56 -0.37 -8.87
N SER A 110 -3.77 -0.09 -9.32
CA SER A 110 -4.90 -1.00 -9.18
C SER A 110 -4.62 -2.35 -9.85
N THR A 111 -4.05 -2.35 -11.06
CA THR A 111 -3.66 -3.57 -11.77
C THR A 111 -2.64 -4.37 -10.96
N THR A 112 -1.61 -3.72 -10.45
CA THR A 112 -0.57 -4.37 -9.62
C THR A 112 -1.19 -4.98 -8.37
N ILE A 113 -2.05 -4.25 -7.68
CA ILE A 113 -2.75 -4.74 -6.49
C ILE A 113 -3.60 -5.95 -6.83
N THR A 114 -4.35 -5.89 -7.91
CA THR A 114 -5.22 -7.00 -8.34
C THR A 114 -4.41 -8.26 -8.62
N GLU A 115 -3.28 -8.14 -9.29
CA GLU A 115 -2.38 -9.26 -9.55
C GLU A 115 -1.84 -9.88 -8.26
N LEU A 116 -1.41 -9.04 -7.31
CA LEU A 116 -0.85 -9.51 -6.05
C LEU A 116 -1.90 -10.16 -5.14
N VAL A 117 -3.08 -9.59 -5.08
CA VAL A 117 -4.20 -10.16 -4.29
C VAL A 117 -4.65 -11.49 -4.89
N SER A 118 -4.74 -11.58 -6.21
CA SER A 118 -5.10 -12.82 -6.91
C SER A 118 -4.06 -13.91 -6.69
N ALA A 119 -2.78 -13.59 -6.77
CA ALA A 119 -1.69 -14.53 -6.53
C ALA A 119 -1.74 -15.07 -5.09
N ARG A 120 -2.02 -14.22 -4.10
CA ARG A 120 -2.15 -14.63 -2.70
C ARG A 120 -3.30 -15.62 -2.50
N LYS A 121 -4.42 -15.42 -3.18
CA LYS A 121 -5.61 -16.29 -3.05
C LYS A 121 -5.42 -17.68 -3.65
N LEU A 122 -4.45 -17.86 -4.53
CA LEU A 122 -4.17 -19.15 -5.16
C LEU A 122 -3.27 -20.05 -4.32
N ARG A 123 -2.79 -19.56 -3.19
CA ARG A 123 -1.92 -20.34 -2.28
C ARG A 123 -2.71 -21.12 -1.25
#